data_3408db02b560be55d071278c91fe7a49
#
_entry.id   3408db02b560be55d071278c91fe7a49
#
_cell.length_a   1.000
_cell.length_b   1.000
_cell.length_c   1.000
_cell.angle_alpha   90.00
_cell.angle_beta   90.00
_cell.angle_gamma   90.00
#
_symmetry.space_group_name_H-M   'P 1'
#
loop_
_entity.id
_entity.type
_entity.pdbx_description
1 polymer ?
#
loop_
_entity_poly.entity_id
_entity_poly.type
_entity_poly.pdbx_seq_one_letter_code
_entity_poly.pdbx_strand_id
1 'polypeptide(L)'
;MSGNYSRLVKNRKKFVARVNKALAGRYKWWLLLALPAWVYAAFIAVQYAVGLLAGLLNSIGVPLSSLNVVIFNATASFIIYILTLLVVILVPLYVMKHKTTLRLLGIDDWPTFLEILISPLAYVAYFLVTSVLVAIAVTLFSLDMRQPQTLPFSQAMLGTQWQFLLAFITMVVLAPIAEELLFRGYLYGKLRKSFSVWLSVLVTSLAFGLAHLWAGTDKPLQWSVAVDTFSLSLVICAAREYTGAVWVPMMTHMIKNGIAFYLLFINPDVIRQINALLPLM
;
A
#
# COMPACT_ATOMS: atom_id res chain seq x y z
N MET A 1 -26.41 -18.58 2.74
CA MET A 1 -24.96 -18.75 3.02
C MET A 1 -24.21 -19.60 1.98
N SER A 2 -24.83 -20.53 1.27
CA SER A 2 -24.17 -21.40 0.27
C SER A 2 -23.65 -20.70 -1.01
N GLY A 3 -24.30 -19.64 -1.46
CA GLY A 3 -23.94 -18.94 -2.70
C GLY A 3 -22.57 -18.22 -2.68
N ASN A 4 -22.19 -17.60 -1.57
CA ASN A 4 -20.93 -16.86 -1.43
C ASN A 4 -19.72 -17.80 -1.32
N TYR A 5 -19.86 -18.92 -0.62
CA TYR A 5 -18.79 -19.93 -0.53
C TYR A 5 -18.53 -20.59 -1.88
N SER A 6 -19.58 -20.93 -2.64
CA SER A 6 -19.45 -21.51 -3.98
C SER A 6 -18.79 -20.54 -4.97
N ARG A 7 -19.05 -19.24 -4.83
CA ARG A 7 -18.43 -18.17 -5.65
C ARG A 7 -16.92 -18.03 -5.37
N LEU A 8 -16.51 -18.02 -4.11
CA LEU A 8 -15.08 -17.98 -3.70
C LEU A 8 -14.33 -19.21 -4.23
N VAL A 9 -14.89 -20.41 -4.06
CA VAL A 9 -14.30 -21.66 -4.56
C VAL A 9 -14.23 -21.68 -6.09
N LYS A 10 -15.26 -21.20 -6.78
CA LYS A 10 -15.30 -21.11 -8.25
C LYS A 10 -14.30 -20.11 -8.80
N ASN A 11 -14.15 -18.97 -8.14
CA ASN A 11 -13.16 -17.95 -8.53
C ASN A 11 -11.74 -18.45 -8.29
N ARG A 12 -11.47 -19.10 -7.15
CA ARG A 12 -10.19 -19.75 -6.85
C ARG A 12 -9.82 -20.80 -7.91
N LYS A 13 -10.73 -21.72 -8.26
CA LYS A 13 -10.48 -22.75 -9.30
C LYS A 13 -10.18 -22.14 -10.67
N LYS A 14 -10.94 -21.11 -11.09
CA LYS A 14 -10.69 -20.40 -12.35
C LYS A 14 -9.38 -19.65 -12.36
N PHE A 15 -9.00 -19.05 -11.24
CA PHE A 15 -7.73 -18.33 -11.10
C PHE A 15 -6.54 -19.30 -11.15
N VAL A 16 -6.57 -20.37 -10.36
CA VAL A 16 -5.52 -21.43 -10.35
C VAL A 16 -5.36 -22.08 -11.72
N ALA A 17 -6.44 -22.42 -12.40
CA ALA A 17 -6.39 -23.02 -13.74
C ALA A 17 -5.75 -22.09 -14.79
N ARG A 18 -6.00 -20.79 -14.71
CA ARG A 18 -5.37 -19.80 -15.61
C ARG A 18 -3.89 -19.61 -15.32
N VAL A 19 -3.52 -19.63 -14.06
CA VAL A 19 -2.12 -19.54 -13.60
C VAL A 19 -1.32 -20.75 -14.10
N ASN A 20 -1.85 -21.95 -13.95
CA ASN A 20 -1.17 -23.15 -14.43
C ASN A 20 -0.98 -23.14 -15.96
N LYS A 21 -1.94 -22.58 -16.70
CA LYS A 21 -1.82 -22.40 -18.16
C LYS A 21 -0.79 -21.31 -18.53
N ALA A 22 -0.65 -20.25 -17.73
CA ALA A 22 0.37 -19.21 -17.94
C ALA A 22 1.78 -19.68 -17.55
N LEU A 23 1.90 -20.59 -16.56
CA LEU A 23 3.17 -21.18 -16.12
C LEU A 23 3.80 -22.14 -17.14
N ALA A 24 3.01 -22.65 -18.11
CA ALA A 24 3.52 -23.46 -19.22
C ALA A 24 4.31 -22.65 -20.28
N GLY A 25 4.32 -21.30 -20.18
CA GLY A 25 5.06 -20.41 -21.08
C GLY A 25 6.43 -20.02 -20.51
N ARG A 26 7.36 -19.62 -21.40
CA ARG A 26 8.71 -19.15 -21.04
C ARG A 26 8.64 -18.05 -19.98
N TYR A 27 9.23 -18.27 -18.80
CA TYR A 27 9.34 -17.26 -17.75
C TYR A 27 10.10 -16.03 -18.27
N LYS A 28 9.45 -14.89 -18.21
CA LYS A 28 10.08 -13.59 -18.52
C LYS A 28 10.66 -13.00 -17.22
N TRP A 29 11.78 -13.55 -16.74
CA TRP A 29 12.41 -13.20 -15.46
C TRP A 29 12.62 -11.69 -15.27
N TRP A 30 12.87 -10.96 -16.35
CA TRP A 30 13.02 -9.51 -16.31
C TRP A 30 11.79 -8.78 -15.75
N LEU A 31 10.58 -9.38 -15.82
CA LEU A 31 9.36 -8.80 -15.25
C LEU A 31 9.41 -8.70 -13.72
N LEU A 32 10.21 -9.51 -13.03
CA LEU A 32 10.39 -9.43 -11.58
C LEU A 32 10.99 -8.09 -11.15
N LEU A 33 11.78 -7.45 -12.02
CA LEU A 33 12.38 -6.14 -11.77
C LEU A 33 11.62 -5.04 -12.51
N ALA A 34 11.23 -5.27 -13.77
CA ALA A 34 10.61 -4.25 -14.59
C ALA A 34 9.23 -3.80 -14.11
N LEU A 35 8.41 -4.72 -13.55
CA LEU A 35 7.09 -4.34 -13.06
C LEU A 35 7.15 -3.51 -11.77
N PRO A 36 7.91 -3.89 -10.72
CA PRO A 36 8.14 -3.00 -9.59
C PRO A 36 8.77 -1.66 -10.00
N ALA A 37 9.83 -1.70 -10.81
CA ALA A 37 10.50 -0.49 -11.30
C ALA A 37 9.53 0.44 -12.05
N TRP A 38 8.61 -0.11 -12.85
CA TRP A 38 7.58 0.65 -13.54
C TRP A 38 6.62 1.36 -12.57
N VAL A 39 6.14 0.66 -11.54
CA VAL A 39 5.26 1.25 -10.52
C VAL A 39 5.96 2.39 -9.79
N TYR A 40 7.23 2.19 -9.40
CA TYR A 40 8.02 3.24 -8.75
C TYR A 40 8.30 4.42 -9.68
N ALA A 41 8.75 4.16 -10.91
CA ALA A 41 9.05 5.21 -11.87
C ALA A 41 7.82 6.08 -12.15
N ALA A 42 6.65 5.46 -12.29
CA ALA A 42 5.39 6.18 -12.48
C ALA A 42 5.05 7.05 -11.26
N PHE A 43 5.16 6.51 -10.05
CA PHE A 43 4.87 7.24 -8.81
C PHE A 43 5.82 8.43 -8.63
N ILE A 44 7.13 8.21 -8.78
CA ILE A 44 8.16 9.26 -8.67
C ILE A 44 7.95 10.34 -9.76
N ALA A 45 7.76 9.94 -11.01
CA ALA A 45 7.55 10.88 -12.11
C ALA A 45 6.30 11.76 -11.88
N VAL A 46 5.21 11.18 -11.39
CA VAL A 46 3.99 11.93 -11.07
C VAL A 46 4.22 12.88 -9.89
N GLN A 47 4.91 12.46 -8.83
CA GLN A 47 5.25 13.35 -7.72
C GLN A 47 6.06 14.56 -8.18
N TYR A 48 7.09 14.35 -8.98
CA TYR A 48 7.89 15.44 -9.55
C TYR A 48 7.05 16.35 -10.46
N ALA A 49 6.20 15.78 -11.31
CA ALA A 49 5.34 16.55 -12.20
C ALA A 49 4.35 17.44 -11.41
N VAL A 50 3.72 16.90 -10.37
CA VAL A 50 2.82 17.66 -9.49
C VAL A 50 3.58 18.75 -8.73
N GLY A 51 4.78 18.44 -8.21
CA GLY A 51 5.64 19.41 -7.54
C GLY A 51 6.08 20.56 -8.47
N LEU A 52 6.51 20.23 -9.69
CA LEU A 52 6.85 21.23 -10.71
C LEU A 52 5.66 22.11 -11.10
N LEU A 53 4.50 21.50 -11.31
CA LEU A 53 3.27 22.25 -11.60
C LEU A 53 2.91 23.21 -10.47
N ALA A 54 2.98 22.76 -9.23
CA ALA A 54 2.73 23.60 -8.05
C ALA A 54 3.73 24.77 -7.98
N GLY A 55 5.02 24.51 -8.24
CA GLY A 55 6.05 25.55 -8.33
C GLY A 55 5.78 26.57 -9.44
N LEU A 56 5.41 26.11 -10.64
CA LEU A 56 5.04 26.97 -11.76
C LEU A 56 3.79 27.84 -11.45
N LEU A 57 2.75 27.24 -10.89
CA LEU A 57 1.55 27.97 -10.49
C LEU A 57 1.88 29.07 -9.48
N ASN A 58 2.71 28.77 -8.50
CA ASN A 58 3.15 29.76 -7.52
C ASN A 58 3.99 30.88 -8.16
N SER A 59 4.83 30.59 -9.17
CA SER A 59 5.66 31.58 -9.87
C SER A 59 4.85 32.55 -10.74
N ILE A 60 3.67 32.14 -11.24
CA ILE A 60 2.76 32.98 -12.01
C ILE A 60 1.70 33.70 -11.14
N GLY A 61 1.88 33.69 -9.83
CA GLY A 61 1.05 34.43 -8.89
C GLY A 61 -0.18 33.70 -8.34
N VAL A 62 -0.33 32.38 -8.59
CA VAL A 62 -1.35 31.57 -7.90
C VAL A 62 -0.83 31.27 -6.49
N PRO A 63 -1.46 31.82 -5.42
CA PRO A 63 -0.89 31.78 -4.08
C PRO A 63 -1.09 30.43 -3.39
N LEU A 64 -0.48 29.36 -3.93
CA LEU A 64 -0.57 28.02 -3.33
C LEU A 64 0.05 27.96 -1.94
N SER A 65 1.07 28.81 -1.68
CA SER A 65 1.73 28.93 -0.38
C SER A 65 0.83 29.54 0.70
N SER A 66 -0.25 30.22 0.34
CA SER A 66 -1.23 30.76 1.28
C SER A 66 -2.32 29.73 1.65
N LEU A 67 -2.38 28.60 0.96
CA LEU A 67 -3.33 27.54 1.28
C LEU A 67 -2.97 26.88 2.61
N ASN A 68 -3.99 26.47 3.36
CA ASN A 68 -3.76 25.64 4.53
C ASN A 68 -2.99 24.38 4.13
N VAL A 69 -1.87 24.10 4.82
CA VAL A 69 -0.96 23.01 4.51
C VAL A 69 -1.63 21.63 4.50
N VAL A 70 -2.66 21.42 5.33
CA VAL A 70 -3.41 20.15 5.37
C VAL A 70 -4.25 19.97 4.11
N ILE A 71 -4.92 21.04 3.67
CA ILE A 71 -5.70 21.03 2.42
C ILE A 71 -4.76 20.80 1.23
N PHE A 72 -3.62 21.50 1.19
CA PHE A 72 -2.63 21.33 0.14
C PHE A 72 -2.11 19.89 0.07
N ASN A 73 -1.66 19.34 1.20
CA ASN A 73 -1.14 17.97 1.26
C ASN A 73 -2.18 16.91 0.90
N ALA A 74 -3.43 17.06 1.38
CA ALA A 74 -4.52 16.14 1.04
C ALA A 74 -4.85 16.18 -0.46
N THR A 75 -4.95 17.37 -1.04
CA THR A 75 -5.24 17.57 -2.46
C THR A 75 -4.09 17.04 -3.34
N ALA A 76 -2.85 17.36 -2.98
CA ALA A 76 -1.67 16.86 -3.69
C ALA A 76 -1.60 15.32 -3.64
N SER A 77 -1.83 14.72 -2.48
CA SER A 77 -1.88 13.26 -2.32
C SER A 77 -2.95 12.63 -3.22
N PHE A 78 -4.16 13.18 -3.23
CA PHE A 78 -5.26 12.72 -4.08
C PHE A 78 -4.89 12.76 -5.57
N ILE A 79 -4.34 13.88 -6.03
CA ILE A 79 -3.89 14.05 -7.42
C ILE A 79 -2.78 13.07 -7.77
N ILE A 80 -1.77 12.92 -6.91
CA ILE A 80 -0.64 12.02 -7.12
C ILE A 80 -1.13 10.57 -7.23
N TYR A 81 -1.99 10.10 -6.34
CA TYR A 81 -2.50 8.74 -6.38
C TYR A 81 -3.33 8.45 -7.63
N ILE A 82 -4.24 9.35 -8.02
CA ILE A 82 -5.04 9.16 -9.24
C ILE A 82 -4.17 9.18 -10.48
N LEU A 83 -3.30 10.16 -10.63
CA LEU A 83 -2.43 10.26 -11.80
C LEU A 83 -1.47 9.06 -11.88
N THR A 84 -0.93 8.57 -10.75
CA THR A 84 -0.08 7.37 -10.73
C THR A 84 -0.85 6.15 -11.23
N LEU A 85 -2.08 5.92 -10.75
CA LEU A 85 -2.92 4.83 -11.21
C LEU A 85 -3.20 4.93 -12.71
N LEU A 86 -3.52 6.13 -13.21
CA LEU A 86 -3.74 6.37 -14.63
C LEU A 86 -2.48 6.09 -15.45
N VAL A 87 -1.32 6.60 -15.05
CA VAL A 87 -0.04 6.37 -15.74
C VAL A 87 0.31 4.89 -15.77
N VAL A 88 0.22 4.20 -14.63
CA VAL A 88 0.54 2.77 -14.50
C VAL A 88 -0.35 1.90 -15.41
N ILE A 89 -1.61 2.27 -15.60
CA ILE A 89 -2.57 1.50 -16.39
C ILE A 89 -2.56 1.92 -17.87
N LEU A 90 -2.60 3.23 -18.15
CA LEU A 90 -2.82 3.73 -19.50
C LEU A 90 -1.55 3.70 -20.35
N VAL A 91 -0.37 4.00 -19.80
CA VAL A 91 0.86 3.96 -20.59
C VAL A 91 1.13 2.55 -21.14
N PRO A 92 1.10 1.46 -20.38
CA PRO A 92 1.23 0.12 -20.96
C PRO A 92 0.09 -0.26 -21.92
N LEU A 93 -1.12 0.29 -21.72
CA LEU A 93 -2.23 0.07 -22.64
C LEU A 93 -1.96 0.70 -24.01
N TYR A 94 -1.58 1.98 -24.06
CA TYR A 94 -1.43 2.70 -25.32
C TYR A 94 -0.10 2.39 -26.03
N VAL A 95 1.00 2.28 -25.27
CA VAL A 95 2.34 2.06 -25.83
C VAL A 95 2.59 0.60 -26.15
N MET A 96 2.24 -0.32 -25.23
CA MET A 96 2.57 -1.75 -25.34
C MET A 96 1.35 -2.62 -25.68
N LYS A 97 0.16 -2.04 -25.83
CA LYS A 97 -1.12 -2.73 -26.04
C LYS A 97 -1.45 -3.74 -24.93
N HIS A 98 -0.90 -3.55 -23.73
CA HIS A 98 -1.11 -4.41 -22.58
C HIS A 98 -2.32 -3.96 -21.76
N LYS A 99 -3.46 -4.61 -21.95
CA LYS A 99 -4.70 -4.32 -21.23
C LYS A 99 -4.59 -4.70 -19.74
N THR A 100 -5.09 -3.82 -18.88
CA THR A 100 -5.35 -4.06 -17.47
C THR A 100 -6.87 -4.07 -17.27
N THR A 101 -7.43 -5.18 -16.79
CA THR A 101 -8.88 -5.34 -16.59
C THR A 101 -9.24 -5.16 -15.11
N LEU A 102 -10.50 -4.80 -14.81
CA LEU A 102 -11.00 -4.70 -13.43
C LEU A 102 -10.80 -6.03 -12.67
N ARG A 103 -10.97 -7.16 -13.38
CA ARG A 103 -10.67 -8.48 -12.83
C ARG A 103 -9.21 -8.70 -12.45
N LEU A 104 -8.27 -8.17 -13.24
CA LEU A 104 -6.85 -8.24 -12.88
C LEU A 104 -6.58 -7.41 -11.65
N LEU A 105 -7.21 -6.24 -11.55
CA LEU A 105 -7.14 -5.38 -10.39
C LEU A 105 -7.85 -5.98 -9.17
N GLY A 106 -8.81 -6.90 -9.38
CA GLY A 106 -9.59 -7.55 -8.33
C GLY A 106 -10.71 -6.69 -7.77
N ILE A 107 -11.29 -5.84 -8.62
CA ILE A 107 -12.42 -4.95 -8.32
C ILE A 107 -13.58 -5.17 -9.29
N ASP A 108 -13.64 -6.33 -9.93
CA ASP A 108 -14.73 -6.68 -10.85
C ASP A 108 -16.07 -7.02 -10.15
N ASP A 109 -16.03 -7.18 -8.85
CA ASP A 109 -17.19 -7.40 -7.98
C ASP A 109 -17.09 -6.56 -6.70
N TRP A 110 -18.22 -6.24 -6.07
CA TRP A 110 -18.29 -5.58 -4.76
C TRP A 110 -17.81 -6.51 -3.62
N PRO A 111 -17.33 -5.94 -2.49
CA PRO A 111 -16.91 -6.75 -1.35
C PRO A 111 -18.08 -7.59 -0.81
N THR A 112 -17.78 -8.81 -0.44
CA THR A 112 -18.75 -9.71 0.21
C THR A 112 -18.69 -9.54 1.72
N PHE A 113 -19.78 -9.92 2.41
CA PHE A 113 -19.80 -9.90 3.88
C PHE A 113 -18.67 -10.76 4.49
N LEU A 114 -18.33 -11.87 3.86
CA LEU A 114 -17.22 -12.72 4.31
C LEU A 114 -15.87 -12.01 4.20
N GLU A 115 -15.63 -11.24 3.14
CA GLU A 115 -14.40 -10.44 3.00
C GLU A 115 -14.29 -9.36 4.07
N ILE A 116 -15.42 -8.75 4.46
CA ILE A 116 -15.47 -7.80 5.58
C ILE A 116 -15.07 -8.49 6.89
N LEU A 117 -15.57 -9.71 7.16
CA LEU A 117 -15.24 -10.47 8.37
C LEU A 117 -13.80 -11.01 8.37
N ILE A 118 -13.23 -11.33 7.23
CA ILE A 118 -11.85 -11.82 7.11
C ILE A 118 -10.83 -10.69 7.37
N SER A 119 -11.18 -9.44 7.09
CA SER A 119 -10.23 -8.32 7.17
C SER A 119 -9.66 -8.08 8.57
N PRO A 120 -10.44 -8.09 9.66
CA PRO A 120 -9.89 -8.04 11.03
C PRO A 120 -9.02 -9.24 11.37
N LEU A 121 -9.37 -10.45 10.90
CA LEU A 121 -8.55 -11.64 11.11
C LEU A 121 -7.21 -11.55 10.37
N ALA A 122 -7.21 -11.00 9.15
CA ALA A 122 -5.98 -10.72 8.41
C ALA A 122 -5.12 -9.67 9.14
N TYR A 123 -5.73 -8.68 9.80
CA TYR A 123 -4.99 -7.74 10.64
C TYR A 123 -4.33 -8.43 11.85
N VAL A 124 -5.01 -9.35 12.52
CA VAL A 124 -4.41 -10.14 13.60
C VAL A 124 -3.24 -10.98 13.07
N ALA A 125 -3.41 -11.64 11.93
CA ALA A 125 -2.32 -12.40 11.29
C ALA A 125 -1.13 -11.51 10.94
N TYR A 126 -1.38 -10.31 10.39
CA TYR A 126 -0.32 -9.32 10.14
C TYR A 126 0.42 -8.95 11.43
N PHE A 127 -0.29 -8.68 12.53
CA PHE A 127 0.33 -8.34 13.81
C PHE A 127 1.29 -9.43 14.30
N LEU A 128 0.89 -10.70 14.18
CA LEU A 128 1.74 -11.85 14.55
C LEU A 128 2.97 -11.94 13.62
N VAL A 129 2.79 -11.80 12.31
CA VAL A 129 3.90 -11.83 11.34
C VAL A 129 4.88 -10.68 11.58
N THR A 130 4.37 -9.47 11.81
CA THR A 130 5.20 -8.30 12.11
C THR A 130 6.00 -8.51 13.39
N SER A 131 5.39 -9.02 14.46
CA SER A 131 6.08 -9.28 15.72
C SER A 131 7.27 -10.23 15.53
N VAL A 132 7.11 -11.29 14.74
CA VAL A 132 8.19 -12.23 14.42
C VAL A 132 9.27 -11.56 13.58
N LEU A 133 8.90 -10.84 12.52
CA LEU A 133 9.88 -10.20 11.62
C LEU A 133 10.64 -9.05 12.28
N VAL A 134 9.98 -8.29 13.16
CA VAL A 134 10.66 -7.28 14.00
C VAL A 134 11.66 -7.94 14.94
N ALA A 135 11.29 -9.03 15.62
CA ALA A 135 12.22 -9.77 16.48
C ALA A 135 13.46 -10.25 15.69
N ILE A 136 13.24 -10.79 14.48
CA ILE A 136 14.34 -11.20 13.59
C ILE A 136 15.20 -9.98 13.18
N ALA A 137 14.58 -8.88 12.78
CA ALA A 137 15.27 -7.66 12.34
C ALA A 137 16.17 -7.09 13.45
N VAL A 138 15.67 -7.03 14.67
CA VAL A 138 16.43 -6.57 15.84
C VAL A 138 17.55 -7.56 16.19
N THR A 139 17.24 -8.85 16.29
CA THR A 139 18.18 -9.86 16.81
C THR A 139 19.30 -10.19 15.84
N LEU A 140 18.99 -10.33 14.53
CA LEU A 140 19.97 -10.75 13.53
C LEU A 140 20.67 -9.60 12.82
N PHE A 141 19.98 -8.47 12.64
CA PHE A 141 20.48 -7.33 11.87
C PHE A 141 20.72 -6.08 12.69
N SER A 142 20.43 -6.10 14.00
CA SER A 142 20.58 -4.96 14.93
C SER A 142 19.91 -3.68 14.41
N LEU A 143 18.76 -3.83 13.72
CA LEU A 143 18.03 -2.70 13.16
C LEU A 143 17.32 -1.93 14.27
N ASP A 144 17.46 -0.59 14.24
CA ASP A 144 16.68 0.28 15.11
C ASP A 144 15.22 0.37 14.61
N MET A 145 14.32 -0.27 15.35
CA MET A 145 12.88 -0.29 15.05
C MET A 145 12.09 0.84 15.73
N ARG A 146 12.78 1.75 16.43
CA ARG A 146 12.15 2.89 17.14
C ARG A 146 12.09 4.17 16.31
N GLN A 147 12.58 4.13 15.07
CA GLN A 147 12.59 5.29 14.19
C GLN A 147 11.15 5.74 13.89
N PRO A 148 10.84 7.05 14.11
CA PRO A 148 9.52 7.57 13.83
C PRO A 148 9.25 7.58 12.32
N GLN A 149 8.07 7.17 11.92
CA GLN A 149 7.64 7.25 10.53
C GLN A 149 7.50 8.71 10.09
N THR A 150 8.04 9.05 8.91
CA THR A 150 7.75 10.33 8.27
C THR A 150 6.37 10.27 7.63
N LEU A 151 5.47 11.15 8.08
CA LEU A 151 4.09 11.22 7.62
C LEU A 151 3.84 12.54 6.87
N PRO A 152 2.87 12.57 5.94
CA PRO A 152 2.49 13.80 5.22
C PRO A 152 1.81 14.84 6.12
N PHE A 153 1.35 14.44 7.31
CA PHE A 153 0.75 15.30 8.33
C PHE A 153 1.47 15.12 9.65
N SER A 154 1.61 16.20 10.41
CA SER A 154 2.06 16.17 11.81
C SER A 154 0.94 16.63 12.75
N GLN A 155 0.99 16.22 14.00
CA GLN A 155 0.02 16.64 15.01
C GLN A 155 -0.09 18.17 15.12
N ALA A 156 1.05 18.88 14.96
CA ALA A 156 1.10 20.34 15.00
C ALA A 156 0.35 21.03 13.84
N MET A 157 0.11 20.31 12.72
CA MET A 157 -0.66 20.84 11.59
C MET A 157 -2.17 20.70 11.79
N LEU A 158 -2.63 19.86 12.72
CA LEU A 158 -4.02 19.47 12.90
C LEU A 158 -4.63 20.24 14.08
N GLY A 159 -5.13 21.46 13.83
CA GLY A 159 -5.74 22.32 14.83
C GLY A 159 -7.26 22.32 14.85
N THR A 160 -7.92 21.78 13.81
CA THR A 160 -9.37 21.76 13.67
C THR A 160 -9.91 20.38 13.31
N GLN A 161 -11.19 20.11 13.62
CA GLN A 161 -11.84 18.84 13.29
C GLN A 161 -11.78 18.53 11.78
N TRP A 162 -11.90 19.54 10.92
CA TRP A 162 -11.79 19.39 9.48
C TRP A 162 -10.41 18.92 9.02
N GLN A 163 -9.35 19.44 9.65
CA GLN A 163 -7.99 19.03 9.35
C GLN A 163 -7.73 17.58 9.76
N PHE A 164 -8.25 17.18 10.93
CA PHE A 164 -8.23 15.77 11.35
C PHE A 164 -9.00 14.87 10.36
N LEU A 165 -10.18 15.29 9.92
CA LEU A 165 -10.99 14.52 8.95
C LEU A 165 -10.26 14.37 7.62
N LEU A 166 -9.67 15.45 7.08
CA LEU A 166 -8.90 15.40 5.83
C LEU A 166 -7.66 14.50 5.95
N ALA A 167 -6.92 14.62 7.05
CA ALA A 167 -5.76 13.75 7.31
C ALA A 167 -6.19 12.28 7.45
N PHE A 168 -7.29 12.01 8.17
CA PHE A 168 -7.86 10.67 8.30
C PHE A 168 -8.26 10.09 6.94
N ILE A 169 -9.05 10.80 6.15
CA ILE A 169 -9.48 10.36 4.82
C ILE A 169 -8.25 10.08 3.94
N THR A 170 -7.25 10.96 3.97
CA THR A 170 -6.05 10.80 3.15
C THR A 170 -5.23 9.58 3.55
N MET A 171 -4.93 9.42 4.84
CA MET A 171 -4.01 8.38 5.33
C MET A 171 -4.68 7.03 5.54
N VAL A 172 -5.95 7.01 5.95
CA VAL A 172 -6.65 5.78 6.34
C VAL A 172 -7.49 5.20 5.21
N VAL A 173 -7.96 6.04 4.30
CA VAL A 173 -8.86 5.58 3.22
C VAL A 173 -8.18 5.69 1.85
N LEU A 174 -7.78 6.90 1.47
CA LEU A 174 -7.30 7.18 0.12
C LEU A 174 -5.97 6.47 -0.19
N ALA A 175 -4.97 6.59 0.70
CA ALA A 175 -3.68 5.95 0.53
C ALA A 175 -3.81 4.43 0.43
N PRO A 176 -4.47 3.71 1.36
CA PRO A 176 -4.68 2.27 1.23
C PRO A 176 -5.40 1.86 -0.06
N ILE A 177 -6.44 2.57 -0.50
CA ILE A 177 -7.13 2.26 -1.76
C ILE A 177 -6.15 2.31 -2.93
N ALA A 178 -5.42 3.41 -3.06
CA ALA A 178 -4.50 3.63 -4.17
C ALA A 178 -3.34 2.63 -4.16
N GLU A 179 -2.75 2.40 -3.00
CA GLU A 179 -1.63 1.47 -2.82
C GLU A 179 -2.05 0.02 -3.08
N GLU A 180 -3.23 -0.41 -2.61
CA GLU A 180 -3.70 -1.76 -2.88
C GLU A 180 -4.02 -1.97 -4.36
N LEU A 181 -4.56 -0.97 -5.06
CA LEU A 181 -4.77 -1.03 -6.50
C LEU A 181 -3.45 -1.11 -7.27
N LEU A 182 -2.41 -0.38 -6.84
CA LEU A 182 -1.08 -0.40 -7.46
C LEU A 182 -0.36 -1.72 -7.20
N PHE A 183 -0.29 -2.16 -5.94
CA PHE A 183 0.52 -3.30 -5.55
C PHE A 183 -0.23 -4.63 -5.66
N ARG A 184 -1.45 -4.78 -5.10
CA ARG A 184 -2.21 -6.05 -5.12
C ARG A 184 -3.09 -6.17 -6.35
N GLY A 185 -3.57 -5.05 -6.88
CA GLY A 185 -4.28 -5.02 -8.16
C GLY A 185 -3.32 -5.20 -9.34
N TYR A 186 -2.51 -4.19 -9.60
CA TYR A 186 -1.67 -4.15 -10.80
C TYR A 186 -0.41 -5.03 -10.69
N LEU A 187 0.50 -4.74 -9.77
CA LEU A 187 1.81 -5.40 -9.69
C LEU A 187 1.65 -6.90 -9.44
N TYR A 188 1.01 -7.29 -8.34
CA TYR A 188 0.74 -8.68 -8.02
C TYR A 188 -0.05 -9.38 -9.13
N GLY A 189 -1.13 -8.74 -9.61
CA GLY A 189 -1.95 -9.30 -10.69
C GLY A 189 -1.18 -9.56 -12.00
N LYS A 190 -0.20 -8.70 -12.35
CA LYS A 190 0.67 -8.93 -13.53
C LYS A 190 1.71 -10.01 -13.25
N LEU A 191 2.35 -10.02 -12.09
CA LEU A 191 3.32 -11.06 -11.70
C LEU A 191 2.68 -12.45 -11.68
N ARG A 192 1.47 -12.57 -11.12
CA ARG A 192 0.72 -13.83 -11.05
C ARG A 192 0.36 -14.44 -12.41
N LYS A 193 0.44 -13.68 -13.49
CA LYS A 193 0.27 -14.23 -14.85
C LYS A 193 1.49 -15.02 -15.33
N SER A 194 2.66 -14.77 -14.76
CA SER A 194 3.92 -15.33 -15.25
C SER A 194 4.69 -16.12 -14.19
N PHE A 195 4.38 -15.95 -12.89
CA PHE A 195 5.16 -16.53 -11.80
C PHE A 195 4.28 -17.28 -10.79
N SER A 196 4.95 -18.11 -9.95
CA SER A 196 4.32 -18.82 -8.83
C SER A 196 3.74 -17.83 -7.80
N VAL A 197 2.84 -18.31 -6.95
CA VAL A 197 2.26 -17.54 -5.84
C VAL A 197 3.37 -16.96 -4.97
N TRP A 198 4.25 -17.82 -4.47
CA TRP A 198 5.31 -17.43 -3.55
C TRP A 198 6.24 -16.35 -4.10
N LEU A 199 6.66 -16.50 -5.36
CA LEU A 199 7.52 -15.50 -5.98
C LEU A 199 6.80 -14.18 -6.21
N SER A 200 5.52 -14.23 -6.61
CA SER A 200 4.71 -13.02 -6.78
C SER A 200 4.43 -12.32 -5.47
N VAL A 201 4.13 -13.07 -4.39
CA VAL A 201 3.97 -12.54 -3.04
C VAL A 201 5.27 -11.88 -2.57
N LEU A 202 6.40 -12.61 -2.68
CA LEU A 202 7.70 -12.11 -2.20
C LEU A 202 8.11 -10.81 -2.92
N VAL A 203 8.06 -10.80 -4.26
CA VAL A 203 8.45 -9.62 -5.05
C VAL A 203 7.53 -8.42 -4.78
N THR A 204 6.21 -8.65 -4.69
CA THR A 204 5.27 -7.57 -4.37
C THR A 204 5.50 -7.03 -2.97
N SER A 205 5.78 -7.91 -2.00
CA SER A 205 6.00 -7.50 -0.61
C SER A 205 7.34 -6.78 -0.42
N LEU A 206 8.41 -7.25 -1.08
CA LEU A 206 9.69 -6.53 -1.11
C LEU A 206 9.52 -5.15 -1.75
N ALA A 207 8.84 -5.07 -2.89
CA ALA A 207 8.55 -3.79 -3.51
C ALA A 207 7.78 -2.89 -2.54
N PHE A 208 6.72 -3.35 -1.90
CA PHE A 208 5.92 -2.54 -0.98
C PHE A 208 6.72 -2.06 0.25
N GLY A 209 7.55 -2.93 0.85
CA GLY A 209 8.45 -2.54 1.94
C GLY A 209 9.49 -1.50 1.51
N LEU A 210 10.14 -1.71 0.35
CA LEU A 210 11.12 -0.78 -0.18
C LEU A 210 10.52 0.59 -0.54
N ALA A 211 9.24 0.65 -0.94
CA ALA A 211 8.54 1.92 -1.16
C ALA A 211 8.49 2.81 0.09
N HIS A 212 8.54 2.21 1.26
CA HIS A 212 8.46 2.90 2.55
C HIS A 212 9.81 3.07 3.24
N LEU A 213 10.89 2.58 2.63
CA LEU A 213 12.22 2.66 3.22
C LEU A 213 12.80 4.08 3.16
N TRP A 214 12.45 4.86 2.16
CA TRP A 214 13.03 6.17 1.92
C TRP A 214 12.04 7.30 2.25
N ALA A 215 12.45 8.15 3.18
CA ALA A 215 11.68 9.32 3.63
C ALA A 215 12.19 10.68 3.07
N GLY A 216 13.25 10.67 2.24
CA GLY A 216 13.88 11.85 1.65
C GLY A 216 15.41 11.80 1.75
N THR A 217 16.09 12.72 1.04
CA THR A 217 17.56 12.75 0.92
C THR A 217 18.28 13.00 2.25
N ASP A 218 17.67 13.81 3.14
CA ASP A 218 18.29 14.24 4.40
C ASP A 218 17.79 13.43 5.61
N LYS A 219 17.13 12.29 5.38
CA LYS A 219 16.58 11.45 6.44
C LYS A 219 17.18 10.05 6.41
N PRO A 220 17.37 9.42 7.57
CA PRO A 220 17.81 8.03 7.62
C PRO A 220 16.78 7.10 6.99
N LEU A 221 17.25 5.94 6.52
CA LEU A 221 16.39 4.90 6.00
C LEU A 221 15.44 4.40 7.08
N GLN A 222 14.16 4.32 6.76
CA GLN A 222 13.09 3.93 7.69
C GLN A 222 12.88 2.40 7.73
N TRP A 223 13.84 1.69 8.29
CA TRP A 223 13.81 0.22 8.36
C TRP A 223 12.60 -0.30 9.14
N SER A 224 12.20 0.37 10.22
CA SER A 224 11.01 0.02 10.99
C SER A 224 9.75 -0.01 10.11
N VAL A 225 9.57 1.04 9.31
CA VAL A 225 8.42 1.16 8.41
C VAL A 225 8.50 0.16 7.25
N ALA A 226 9.70 -0.07 6.72
CA ALA A 226 9.91 -1.03 5.64
C ALA A 226 9.61 -2.47 6.09
N VAL A 227 10.05 -2.89 7.27
CA VAL A 227 9.75 -4.22 7.84
C VAL A 227 8.26 -4.36 8.15
N ASP A 228 7.65 -3.33 8.72
CA ASP A 228 6.23 -3.30 9.04
C ASP A 228 5.36 -3.44 7.77
N THR A 229 5.63 -2.62 6.74
CA THR A 229 4.88 -2.66 5.48
C THR A 229 5.17 -3.91 4.66
N PHE A 230 6.39 -4.45 4.71
CA PHE A 230 6.73 -5.76 4.14
C PHE A 230 5.89 -6.87 4.79
N SER A 231 5.79 -6.87 6.13
CA SER A 231 5.01 -7.83 6.90
C SER A 231 3.52 -7.77 6.57
N LEU A 232 2.97 -6.56 6.54
CA LEU A 232 1.59 -6.33 6.09
C LEU A 232 1.39 -6.91 4.69
N SER A 233 2.32 -6.61 3.78
CA SER A 233 2.24 -7.03 2.39
C SER A 233 2.22 -8.54 2.21
N LEU A 234 2.98 -9.30 2.98
CA LEU A 234 2.96 -10.76 2.94
C LEU A 234 1.55 -11.30 3.22
N VAL A 235 0.92 -10.79 4.28
CA VAL A 235 -0.41 -11.26 4.71
C VAL A 235 -1.49 -10.85 3.72
N ILE A 236 -1.50 -9.59 3.30
CA ILE A 236 -2.57 -9.13 2.40
C ILE A 236 -2.37 -9.58 0.95
N CYS A 237 -1.15 -9.92 0.49
CA CYS A 237 -0.95 -10.65 -0.76
C CYS A 237 -1.51 -12.08 -0.67
N ALA A 238 -1.34 -12.77 0.46
CA ALA A 238 -1.96 -14.07 0.68
C ALA A 238 -3.49 -13.97 0.69
N ALA A 239 -4.04 -12.94 1.33
CA ALA A 239 -5.48 -12.65 1.29
C ALA A 239 -5.97 -12.37 -0.14
N ARG A 240 -5.22 -11.59 -0.94
CA ARG A 240 -5.49 -11.34 -2.36
C ARG A 240 -5.52 -12.62 -3.19
N GLU A 241 -4.58 -13.53 -2.95
CA GLU A 241 -4.55 -14.84 -3.63
C GLU A 241 -5.76 -15.69 -3.23
N TYR A 242 -6.11 -15.69 -1.95
CA TYR A 242 -7.20 -16.49 -1.43
C TYR A 242 -8.57 -16.01 -1.91
N THR A 243 -8.85 -14.71 -1.82
CA THR A 243 -10.16 -14.13 -2.17
C THR A 243 -10.32 -13.86 -3.67
N GLY A 244 -9.23 -13.61 -4.38
CA GLY A 244 -9.25 -13.18 -5.77
C GLY A 244 -9.63 -11.69 -5.94
N ALA A 245 -9.82 -10.94 -4.84
CA ALA A 245 -10.20 -9.54 -4.81
C ALA A 245 -9.26 -8.71 -3.94
N VAL A 246 -9.24 -7.39 -4.11
CA VAL A 246 -8.41 -6.48 -3.29
C VAL A 246 -9.14 -5.94 -2.06
N TRP A 247 -10.38 -6.37 -1.81
CA TRP A 247 -11.19 -5.81 -0.73
C TRP A 247 -10.65 -6.15 0.66
N VAL A 248 -10.27 -7.42 0.90
CA VAL A 248 -9.60 -7.80 2.17
C VAL A 248 -8.27 -7.07 2.34
N PRO A 249 -7.35 -7.03 1.35
CA PRO A 249 -6.19 -6.16 1.39
C PRO A 249 -6.49 -4.73 1.79
N MET A 250 -7.42 -4.05 1.08
CA MET A 250 -7.78 -2.66 1.36
C MET A 250 -8.29 -2.46 2.78
N MET A 251 -9.26 -3.26 3.20
CA MET A 251 -9.85 -3.13 4.54
C MET A 251 -8.85 -3.43 5.65
N THR A 252 -8.01 -4.46 5.50
CA THR A 252 -6.95 -4.78 6.46
C THR A 252 -5.94 -3.63 6.57
N HIS A 253 -5.55 -3.03 5.45
CA HIS A 253 -4.65 -1.88 5.42
C HIS A 253 -5.31 -0.64 6.05
N MET A 254 -6.58 -0.39 5.76
CA MET A 254 -7.35 0.68 6.42
C MET A 254 -7.45 0.49 7.93
N ILE A 255 -7.66 -0.74 8.41
CA ILE A 255 -7.67 -1.06 9.85
C ILE A 255 -6.31 -0.72 10.46
N LYS A 256 -5.22 -1.19 9.85
CA LYS A 256 -3.85 -0.89 10.32
C LYS A 256 -3.59 0.61 10.39
N ASN A 257 -3.89 1.34 9.32
CA ASN A 257 -3.67 2.78 9.27
C ASN A 257 -4.62 3.55 10.19
N GLY A 258 -5.85 3.07 10.38
CA GLY A 258 -6.81 3.65 11.33
C GLY A 258 -6.34 3.53 12.78
N ILE A 259 -5.82 2.37 13.17
CA ILE A 259 -5.23 2.16 14.49
C ILE A 259 -4.00 3.05 14.67
N ALA A 260 -3.11 3.11 13.68
CA ALA A 260 -1.93 3.98 13.71
C ALA A 260 -2.34 5.46 13.80
N PHE A 261 -3.34 5.90 13.03
CA PHE A 261 -3.87 7.26 13.09
C PHE A 261 -4.42 7.61 14.49
N TYR A 262 -5.19 6.70 15.07
CA TYR A 262 -5.72 6.88 16.43
C TYR A 262 -4.59 7.07 17.45
N LEU A 263 -3.60 6.20 17.41
CA LEU A 263 -2.47 6.23 18.36
C LEU A 263 -1.56 7.45 18.16
N LEU A 264 -1.38 7.92 16.92
CA LEU A 264 -0.46 9.03 16.63
C LEU A 264 -1.10 10.40 16.78
N PHE A 265 -2.39 10.54 16.44
CA PHE A 265 -3.04 11.84 16.33
C PHE A 265 -4.14 12.08 17.36
N ILE A 266 -4.82 11.03 17.84
CA ILE A 266 -5.95 11.17 18.77
C ILE A 266 -5.52 10.87 20.20
N ASN A 267 -4.77 9.78 20.41
CA ASN A 267 -4.31 9.39 21.75
C ASN A 267 -2.82 9.04 21.77
N PRO A 268 -1.92 10.02 21.59
CA PRO A 268 -0.47 9.79 21.56
C PRO A 268 0.09 9.36 22.92
N ASP A 269 -0.63 9.58 24.01
CA ASP A 269 -0.18 9.20 25.35
C ASP A 269 -0.11 7.69 25.54
N VAL A 270 -0.93 6.90 24.84
CA VAL A 270 -0.83 5.44 24.82
C VAL A 270 0.55 4.98 24.33
N ILE A 271 1.07 5.57 23.26
CA ILE A 271 2.41 5.23 22.76
C ILE A 271 3.48 5.62 23.79
N ARG A 272 3.35 6.79 24.41
CA ARG A 272 4.30 7.25 25.46
C ARG A 272 4.31 6.28 26.64
N GLN A 273 3.13 5.81 27.08
CA GLN A 273 3.00 4.85 28.17
C GLN A 273 3.60 3.47 27.79
N ILE A 274 3.32 2.97 26.58
CA ILE A 274 3.93 1.72 26.10
C ILE A 274 5.45 1.83 26.06
N ASN A 275 5.99 2.92 25.53
CA ASN A 275 7.43 3.13 25.46
C ASN A 275 8.07 3.30 26.85
N ALA A 276 7.34 3.82 27.83
CA ALA A 276 7.80 3.93 29.21
C ALA A 276 7.81 2.56 29.93
N LEU A 277 6.90 1.65 29.56
CA LEU A 277 6.83 0.29 30.12
C LEU A 277 7.83 -0.68 29.48
N LEU A 278 8.39 -0.34 28.30
CA LEU A 278 9.36 -1.15 27.55
C LEU A 278 10.75 -0.47 27.46
N PRO A 279 11.33 0.03 28.55
CA PRO A 279 12.58 0.79 28.50
C PRO A 279 13.83 -0.05 28.22
N LEU A 280 13.75 -1.38 28.19
CA LEU A 280 14.89 -2.31 28.26
C LEU A 280 14.88 -3.45 27.22
N MET A 281 14.09 -3.36 26.15
CA MET A 281 14.20 -4.31 25.04
C MET A 281 14.92 -3.72 23.85
#